data_303c70238e7509c0a3109ee00f6b7c0d
#
_entry.id   303c70238e7509c0a3109ee00f6b7c0d
#
_cell.length_a   1.000
_cell.length_b   1.000
_cell.length_c   1.000
_cell.angle_alpha   90.00
_cell.angle_beta   90.00
_cell.angle_gamma   90.00
#
_symmetry.space_group_name_H-M   'P 1'
#
loop_
_entity.id
_entity.type
_entity.pdbx_description
1 polymer ?
#
loop_
_entity_poly.entity_id
_entity_poly.type
_entity_poly.pdbx_seq_one_letter_code
_entity_poly.pdbx_strand_id
1 'polypeptide(L)'
;WDDEFCDMLADRGFFVIRYDNRDNGHSTVLNHLGVPDQISMLLGIPRHLAYHVADMADDGIGLLDHLGIEKAHVVGVSMGGMIVQTMAINHPDRLLSMCSIMARTGAFKDAMPSPKALLALFRVTPDNEDTYVEHTRRLAAVIGSPAYPADPDRLEARARLSFSRGLHKAGTARQLHAINCQPDRRRGLGRLEMPCLVMHGNRDPLVFPRGGRATARAIPNCRLRIFEGMGHDVPQPLWPQFVAEISNNANRANRATVTA
;
A
#
# COMPACT_ATOMS: atom_id res chain seq x y z
N TRP A 1 4.66 0.71 -8.73
CA TRP A 1 5.86 1.51 -8.44
C TRP A 1 6.49 1.96 -9.75
N ASP A 2 6.95 3.21 -9.82
CA ASP A 2 7.68 3.73 -10.98
C ASP A 2 9.10 3.13 -11.04
N ASP A 3 9.59 2.86 -12.24
CA ASP A 3 10.93 2.28 -12.46
C ASP A 3 12.00 3.18 -11.85
N GLU A 4 11.98 4.46 -12.17
CA GLU A 4 12.93 5.46 -11.65
C GLU A 4 12.95 5.54 -10.12
N PHE A 5 11.78 5.38 -9.45
CA PHE A 5 11.74 5.32 -7.99
C PHE A 5 12.45 4.06 -7.46
N CYS A 6 12.29 2.94 -8.14
CA CYS A 6 12.96 1.70 -7.80
C CYS A 6 14.47 1.79 -8.05
N ASP A 7 14.88 2.43 -9.16
CA ASP A 7 16.29 2.68 -9.47
C ASP A 7 16.96 3.54 -8.40
N MET A 8 16.29 4.59 -7.90
CA MET A 8 16.79 5.40 -6.79
C MET A 8 17.02 4.59 -5.50
N LEU A 9 16.25 3.52 -5.26
CA LEU A 9 16.50 2.60 -4.14
C LEU A 9 17.65 1.65 -4.47
N ALA A 10 17.75 1.16 -5.69
CA ALA A 10 18.86 0.31 -6.15
C ALA A 10 20.20 1.05 -6.05
N ASP A 11 20.26 2.33 -6.39
CA ASP A 11 21.42 3.21 -6.24
C ASP A 11 21.86 3.38 -4.76
N ARG A 12 20.97 3.07 -3.80
CA ARG A 12 21.30 3.00 -2.37
C ARG A 12 21.80 1.63 -1.92
N GLY A 13 22.01 0.70 -2.87
CA GLY A 13 22.53 -0.64 -2.62
C GLY A 13 21.48 -1.69 -2.27
N PHE A 14 20.18 -1.42 -2.52
CA PHE A 14 19.13 -2.41 -2.32
C PHE A 14 18.91 -3.26 -3.57
N PHE A 15 18.76 -4.58 -3.38
CA PHE A 15 18.14 -5.43 -4.38
C PHE A 15 16.63 -5.24 -4.31
N VAL A 16 16.05 -4.53 -5.27
CA VAL A 16 14.65 -4.10 -5.24
C VAL A 16 13.76 -5.13 -5.93
N ILE A 17 12.82 -5.70 -5.16
CA ILE A 17 11.80 -6.62 -5.67
C ILE A 17 10.46 -5.91 -5.62
N ARG A 18 9.75 -5.84 -6.76
CA ARG A 18 8.36 -5.41 -6.84
C ARG A 18 7.53 -6.49 -7.52
N TYR A 19 6.35 -6.71 -7.01
CA TYR A 19 5.43 -7.72 -7.52
C TYR A 19 3.99 -7.20 -7.57
N ASP A 20 3.19 -7.80 -8.42
CA ASP A 20 1.74 -7.58 -8.42
C ASP A 20 1.11 -8.43 -7.33
N ASN A 21 0.20 -7.86 -6.54
CA ASN A 21 -0.60 -8.64 -5.61
C ASN A 21 -1.54 -9.58 -6.37
N ARG A 22 -2.01 -10.68 -5.71
CA ARG A 22 -3.07 -11.53 -6.28
C ARG A 22 -4.21 -10.69 -6.84
N ASP A 23 -4.83 -11.12 -7.91
CA ASP A 23 -5.91 -10.41 -8.60
C ASP A 23 -5.50 -9.10 -9.29
N ASN A 24 -4.22 -8.87 -9.52
CA ASN A 24 -3.73 -7.67 -10.20
C ASN A 24 -2.60 -7.98 -11.18
N GLY A 25 -2.55 -7.23 -12.28
CA GLY A 25 -1.47 -7.30 -13.26
C GLY A 25 -1.23 -8.71 -13.80
N HIS A 26 0.00 -9.18 -13.71
CA HIS A 26 0.41 -10.50 -14.19
C HIS A 26 0.36 -11.61 -13.11
N SER A 27 -0.02 -11.26 -11.87
CA SER A 27 -0.18 -12.27 -10.82
C SER A 27 -1.48 -13.08 -10.99
N THR A 28 -1.60 -14.17 -10.25
CA THR A 28 -2.75 -15.08 -10.33
C THR A 28 -4.07 -14.36 -10.11
N VAL A 29 -4.98 -14.50 -11.08
CA VAL A 29 -6.33 -13.94 -11.03
C VAL A 29 -7.31 -15.03 -10.57
N LEU A 30 -7.98 -14.78 -9.47
CA LEU A 30 -8.81 -15.77 -8.76
C LEU A 30 -10.29 -15.69 -9.19
N ASN A 31 -10.56 -15.74 -10.51
CA ASN A 31 -11.90 -15.59 -11.07
C ASN A 31 -12.91 -16.64 -10.57
N HIS A 32 -12.44 -17.83 -10.17
CA HIS A 32 -13.27 -18.89 -9.60
C HIS A 32 -13.89 -18.54 -8.24
N LEU A 33 -13.37 -17.51 -7.56
CA LEU A 33 -13.91 -17.04 -6.27
C LEU A 33 -15.09 -16.05 -6.43
N GLY A 34 -15.50 -15.75 -7.67
CA GLY A 34 -16.61 -14.85 -7.95
C GLY A 34 -16.35 -13.39 -7.62
N VAL A 35 -17.43 -12.62 -7.54
CA VAL A 35 -17.39 -11.18 -7.21
C VAL A 35 -18.16 -10.97 -5.90
N PRO A 36 -17.61 -10.25 -4.92
CA PRO A 36 -18.31 -9.94 -3.68
C PRO A 36 -19.57 -9.09 -3.97
N ASP A 37 -20.62 -9.29 -3.19
CA ASP A 37 -21.77 -8.40 -3.28
C ASP A 37 -21.42 -6.99 -2.77
N GLN A 38 -22.00 -5.98 -3.41
CA GLN A 38 -21.66 -4.59 -3.18
C GLN A 38 -21.93 -4.13 -1.73
N ILE A 39 -22.98 -4.65 -1.10
CA ILE A 39 -23.33 -4.26 0.28
C ILE A 39 -22.31 -4.82 1.26
N SER A 40 -21.98 -6.10 1.17
CA SER A 40 -20.97 -6.74 2.00
C SER A 40 -19.60 -6.08 1.82
N MET A 41 -19.22 -5.78 0.58
CA MET A 41 -17.97 -5.09 0.26
C MET A 41 -17.93 -3.68 0.88
N LEU A 42 -19.00 -2.89 0.74
CA LEU A 42 -19.06 -1.51 1.24
C LEU A 42 -19.06 -1.45 2.77
N LEU A 43 -19.83 -2.32 3.41
CA LEU A 43 -19.99 -2.33 4.88
C LEU A 43 -18.90 -3.15 5.59
N GLY A 44 -17.98 -3.80 4.88
CA GLY A 44 -16.96 -4.67 5.46
C GLY A 44 -17.57 -5.88 6.16
N ILE A 45 -18.66 -6.44 5.60
CA ILE A 45 -19.27 -7.67 6.11
C ILE A 45 -18.55 -8.85 5.44
N PRO A 46 -17.96 -9.80 6.20
CA PRO A 46 -17.12 -10.87 5.63
C PRO A 46 -17.95 -12.01 5.00
N ARG A 47 -19.11 -11.68 4.44
CA ARG A 47 -19.95 -12.65 3.74
C ARG A 47 -19.31 -12.97 2.39
N HIS A 48 -19.01 -14.25 2.15
CA HIS A 48 -18.33 -14.71 0.92
C HIS A 48 -17.02 -13.96 0.64
N LEU A 49 -16.25 -13.66 1.70
CA LEU A 49 -14.94 -13.04 1.57
C LEU A 49 -14.00 -14.02 0.85
N ALA A 50 -13.46 -13.61 -0.29
CA ALA A 50 -12.61 -14.45 -1.12
C ALA A 50 -11.26 -14.77 -0.48
N TYR A 51 -10.67 -13.76 0.19
CA TYR A 51 -9.42 -13.84 0.93
C TYR A 51 -9.28 -12.63 1.87
N HIS A 52 -8.37 -12.74 2.82
CA HIS A 52 -8.02 -11.67 3.76
C HIS A 52 -6.74 -10.93 3.32
N VAL A 53 -6.47 -9.77 3.93
CA VAL A 53 -5.16 -9.11 3.80
C VAL A 53 -4.02 -10.00 4.32
N ALA A 54 -4.31 -10.94 5.21
CA ALA A 54 -3.35 -11.94 5.69
C ALA A 54 -2.88 -12.88 4.58
N ASP A 55 -3.78 -13.35 3.73
CA ASP A 55 -3.41 -14.20 2.59
C ASP A 55 -2.49 -13.46 1.60
N MET A 56 -2.68 -12.13 1.44
CA MET A 56 -1.80 -11.30 0.61
C MET A 56 -0.43 -11.07 1.27
N ALA A 57 -0.38 -11.06 2.59
CA ALA A 57 0.88 -11.01 3.34
C ALA A 57 1.64 -12.33 3.18
N ASP A 58 0.95 -13.46 3.24
CA ASP A 58 1.53 -14.80 3.03
C ASP A 58 2.05 -14.97 1.60
N ASP A 59 1.41 -14.35 0.58
CA ASP A 59 1.96 -14.31 -0.79
C ASP A 59 3.34 -13.65 -0.84
N GLY A 60 3.50 -12.52 -0.13
CA GLY A 60 4.78 -11.82 -0.06
C GLY A 60 5.87 -12.67 0.61
N ILE A 61 5.51 -13.42 1.65
CA ILE A 61 6.44 -14.37 2.31
C ILE A 61 6.76 -15.54 1.38
N GLY A 62 5.75 -16.12 0.72
CA GLY A 62 5.95 -17.19 -0.27
C GLY A 62 6.85 -16.75 -1.43
N LEU A 63 6.79 -15.49 -1.85
CA LEU A 63 7.72 -14.93 -2.84
C LEU A 63 9.16 -14.90 -2.31
N LEU A 64 9.38 -14.50 -1.05
CA LEU A 64 10.70 -14.55 -0.44
C LEU A 64 11.24 -15.98 -0.38
N ASP A 65 10.40 -16.96 -0.03
CA ASP A 65 10.76 -18.37 -0.01
C ASP A 65 11.17 -18.89 -1.39
N HIS A 66 10.36 -18.54 -2.42
CA HIS A 66 10.65 -18.92 -3.80
C HIS A 66 11.99 -18.35 -4.31
N LEU A 67 12.35 -17.16 -3.85
CA LEU A 67 13.59 -16.49 -4.22
C LEU A 67 14.78 -16.89 -3.33
N GLY A 68 14.58 -17.73 -2.32
CA GLY A 68 15.62 -18.10 -1.36
C GLY A 68 16.07 -16.96 -0.45
N ILE A 69 15.21 -15.96 -0.22
CA ILE A 69 15.50 -14.79 0.62
C ILE A 69 14.99 -15.03 2.03
N GLU A 70 15.91 -15.12 2.98
CA GLU A 70 15.56 -15.36 4.39
C GLU A 70 14.82 -14.17 5.00
N LYS A 71 15.32 -12.95 4.83
CA LYS A 71 14.76 -11.72 5.41
C LYS A 71 14.81 -10.56 4.43
N ALA A 72 13.81 -9.68 4.50
CA ALA A 72 13.74 -8.50 3.66
C ALA A 72 13.31 -7.25 4.42
N HIS A 73 13.67 -6.08 3.90
CA HIS A 73 13.00 -4.82 4.21
C HIS A 73 11.71 -4.75 3.38
N VAL A 74 10.58 -4.44 4.01
CA VAL A 74 9.31 -4.35 3.30
C VAL A 74 8.75 -2.93 3.28
N VAL A 75 8.27 -2.52 2.11
CA VAL A 75 7.67 -1.19 1.88
C VAL A 75 6.32 -1.37 1.19
N GLY A 76 5.29 -0.78 1.75
CA GLY A 76 3.94 -0.88 1.16
C GLY A 76 3.18 0.45 1.20
N VAL A 77 2.43 0.71 0.11
CA VAL A 77 1.60 1.91 -0.06
C VAL A 77 0.13 1.53 0.05
N SER A 78 -0.66 2.29 0.81
CA SER A 78 -2.11 2.09 0.94
C SER A 78 -2.45 0.66 1.35
N MET A 79 -3.12 -0.13 0.52
CA MET A 79 -3.33 -1.57 0.73
C MET A 79 -2.01 -2.31 0.98
N GLY A 80 -0.95 -2.00 0.21
CA GLY A 80 0.39 -2.54 0.44
C GLY A 80 0.92 -2.20 1.83
N GLY A 81 0.63 -1.02 2.36
CA GLY A 81 0.95 -0.63 3.73
C GLY A 81 0.22 -1.47 4.78
N MET A 82 -1.01 -1.92 4.48
CA MET A 82 -1.76 -2.85 5.33
C MET A 82 -1.19 -4.27 5.26
N ILE A 83 -0.77 -4.68 4.05
CA ILE A 83 -0.11 -5.98 3.81
C ILE A 83 1.20 -6.06 4.60
N VAL A 84 2.10 -5.07 4.48
CA VAL A 84 3.39 -5.11 5.20
C VAL A 84 3.23 -5.01 6.71
N GLN A 85 2.20 -4.31 7.23
CA GLN A 85 1.84 -4.36 8.65
C GLN A 85 1.46 -5.78 9.06
N THR A 86 0.69 -6.49 8.22
CA THR A 86 0.26 -7.87 8.50
C THR A 86 1.42 -8.85 8.40
N MET A 87 2.31 -8.69 7.39
CA MET A 87 3.58 -9.44 7.32
C MET A 87 4.40 -9.28 8.59
N ALA A 88 4.56 -8.03 9.08
CA ALA A 88 5.35 -7.75 10.28
C ALA A 88 4.75 -8.39 11.55
N ILE A 89 3.43 -8.51 11.63
CA ILE A 89 2.73 -9.12 12.76
C ILE A 89 2.82 -10.65 12.71
N ASN A 90 2.60 -11.24 11.54
CA ASN A 90 2.48 -12.69 11.38
C ASN A 90 3.83 -13.38 11.17
N HIS A 91 4.79 -12.67 10.55
CA HIS A 91 6.10 -13.21 10.17
C HIS A 91 7.25 -12.27 10.57
N PRO A 92 7.35 -11.88 11.86
CA PRO A 92 8.35 -10.89 12.31
C PRO A 92 9.79 -11.32 12.02
N ASP A 93 10.05 -12.63 12.06
CA ASP A 93 11.39 -13.19 11.84
C ASP A 93 11.84 -13.14 10.36
N ARG A 94 10.93 -12.86 9.43
CA ARG A 94 11.19 -12.74 8.01
C ARG A 94 11.46 -11.29 7.56
N LEU A 95 11.35 -10.33 8.47
CA LEU A 95 11.47 -8.91 8.15
C LEU A 95 12.62 -8.24 8.89
N LEU A 96 13.45 -7.52 8.14
CA LEU A 96 14.50 -6.68 8.68
C LEU A 96 13.96 -5.32 9.14
N SER A 97 13.03 -4.73 8.39
CA SER A 97 12.33 -3.49 8.74
C SER A 97 11.02 -3.37 7.98
N MET A 98 10.10 -2.55 8.46
CA MET A 98 8.82 -2.27 7.82
C MET A 98 8.66 -0.76 7.56
N CYS A 99 8.18 -0.41 6.35
CA CYS A 99 7.73 0.93 6.00
C CYS A 99 6.29 0.88 5.50
N SER A 100 5.37 1.52 6.23
CA SER A 100 3.94 1.60 5.89
C SER A 100 3.58 3.01 5.47
N ILE A 101 3.16 3.18 4.21
CA ILE A 101 2.90 4.48 3.59
C ILE A 101 1.39 4.64 3.37
N MET A 102 0.81 5.78 3.81
CA MET A 102 -0.60 6.17 3.65
C MET A 102 -1.61 5.03 3.93
N ALA A 103 -1.36 4.26 4.98
CA ALA A 103 -2.20 3.15 5.41
C ALA A 103 -2.83 3.40 6.79
N ARG A 104 -3.72 2.48 7.20
CA ARG A 104 -4.42 2.52 8.49
C ARG A 104 -4.24 1.22 9.26
N THR A 105 -4.60 1.21 10.54
CA THR A 105 -4.48 0.05 11.44
C THR A 105 -5.54 -1.04 11.21
N GLY A 106 -6.59 -0.75 10.48
CA GLY A 106 -7.80 -1.58 10.39
C GLY A 106 -8.90 -1.18 11.36
N ALA A 107 -8.59 -0.42 12.42
CA ALA A 107 -9.61 0.11 13.31
C ALA A 107 -10.57 1.05 12.57
N PHE A 108 -11.87 0.87 12.77
CA PHE A 108 -12.90 1.65 12.09
C PHE A 108 -12.75 3.18 12.31
N LYS A 109 -12.29 3.57 13.51
CA LYS A 109 -12.14 4.99 13.87
C LYS A 109 -10.96 5.69 13.22
N ASP A 110 -9.98 4.95 12.69
CA ASP A 110 -8.70 5.51 12.29
C ASP A 110 -8.72 6.16 10.89
N ALA A 111 -9.60 5.71 10.01
CA ALA A 111 -9.67 6.29 8.68
C ALA A 111 -11.02 6.04 8.01
N MET A 112 -11.85 7.06 8.03
CA MET A 112 -12.99 7.16 7.09
C MET A 112 -12.54 8.01 5.91
N PRO A 113 -12.70 7.54 4.66
CA PRO A 113 -12.43 8.38 3.49
C PRO A 113 -13.39 9.59 3.45
N SER A 114 -12.96 10.68 2.80
CA SER A 114 -13.88 11.77 2.51
C SER A 114 -15.00 11.26 1.57
N PRO A 115 -16.23 11.78 1.67
CA PRO A 115 -17.33 11.35 0.78
C PRO A 115 -16.96 11.48 -0.70
N LYS A 116 -16.21 12.52 -1.07
CA LYS A 116 -15.75 12.75 -2.44
C LYS A 116 -14.76 11.70 -2.90
N ALA A 117 -13.79 11.31 -2.04
CA ALA A 117 -12.82 10.27 -2.36
C ALA A 117 -13.48 8.89 -2.43
N LEU A 118 -14.43 8.61 -1.53
CA LEU A 118 -15.21 7.38 -1.56
C LEU A 118 -16.00 7.25 -2.87
N LEU A 119 -16.72 8.30 -3.26
CA LEU A 119 -17.47 8.31 -4.52
C LEU A 119 -16.55 8.13 -5.74
N ALA A 120 -15.37 8.73 -5.74
CA ALA A 120 -14.39 8.58 -6.81
C ALA A 120 -13.85 7.13 -6.91
N LEU A 121 -13.59 6.50 -5.77
CA LEU A 121 -13.08 5.13 -5.69
C LEU A 121 -14.10 4.09 -6.19
N PHE A 122 -15.41 4.31 -5.93
CA PHE A 122 -16.47 3.39 -6.34
C PHE A 122 -17.02 3.62 -7.75
N ARG A 123 -16.44 4.56 -8.51
CA ARG A 123 -16.79 4.69 -9.92
C ARG A 123 -16.39 3.43 -10.69
N VAL A 124 -17.28 3.02 -11.60
CA VAL A 124 -17.02 1.86 -12.47
C VAL A 124 -15.75 2.10 -13.29
N THR A 125 -14.83 1.18 -13.21
CA THR A 125 -13.61 1.18 -14.02
C THR A 125 -13.97 0.92 -15.49
N PRO A 126 -13.58 1.78 -16.42
CA PRO A 126 -13.87 1.59 -17.84
C PRO A 126 -13.15 0.38 -18.45
N ASP A 127 -13.69 -0.14 -19.57
CA ASP A 127 -13.11 -1.25 -20.32
C ASP A 127 -12.28 -0.79 -21.53
N ASN A 128 -12.29 0.50 -21.84
CA ASN A 128 -11.52 1.10 -22.95
C ASN A 128 -10.34 1.89 -22.37
N GLU A 129 -9.19 1.80 -23.03
CA GLU A 129 -7.94 2.41 -22.58
C GLU A 129 -8.04 3.93 -22.39
N ASP A 130 -8.58 4.66 -23.38
CA ASP A 130 -8.65 6.12 -23.30
C ASP A 130 -9.61 6.58 -22.21
N THR A 131 -10.74 5.88 -22.05
CA THR A 131 -11.67 6.16 -20.96
C THR A 131 -11.09 5.77 -19.59
N TYR A 132 -10.20 4.78 -19.54
CA TYR A 132 -9.46 4.42 -18.33
C TYR A 132 -8.42 5.49 -17.97
N VAL A 133 -7.71 6.05 -18.95
CA VAL A 133 -6.81 7.19 -18.75
C VAL A 133 -7.57 8.37 -18.13
N GLU A 134 -8.72 8.72 -18.71
CA GLU A 134 -9.55 9.82 -18.20
C GLU A 134 -10.12 9.52 -16.79
N HIS A 135 -10.50 8.27 -16.52
CA HIS A 135 -10.89 7.82 -15.18
C HIS A 135 -9.75 8.00 -14.17
N THR A 136 -8.52 7.62 -14.55
CA THR A 136 -7.33 7.75 -13.72
C THR A 136 -7.00 9.22 -13.45
N ARG A 137 -7.12 10.11 -14.44
CA ARG A 137 -6.95 11.56 -14.28
C ARG A 137 -7.96 12.15 -13.29
N ARG A 138 -9.24 11.76 -13.41
CA ARG A 138 -10.28 12.21 -12.46
C ARG A 138 -10.04 11.71 -11.05
N LEU A 139 -9.61 10.47 -10.90
CA LEU A 139 -9.27 9.91 -9.60
C LEU A 139 -8.08 10.67 -8.99
N ALA A 140 -7.01 10.88 -9.75
CA ALA A 140 -5.82 11.62 -9.32
C ALA A 140 -6.17 13.07 -8.90
N ALA A 141 -7.07 13.74 -9.62
CA ALA A 141 -7.55 15.07 -9.25
C ALA A 141 -8.32 15.12 -7.92
N VAL A 142 -8.86 13.98 -7.47
CA VAL A 142 -9.62 13.90 -6.20
C VAL A 142 -8.73 13.49 -5.03
N ILE A 143 -7.85 12.49 -5.24
CA ILE A 143 -7.07 11.89 -4.14
C ILE A 143 -5.59 12.30 -4.16
N GLY A 144 -5.09 12.84 -5.27
CA GLY A 144 -3.67 13.21 -5.42
C GLY A 144 -3.24 14.37 -4.54
N SER A 145 -1.96 14.68 -4.60
CA SER A 145 -1.29 15.70 -3.80
C SER A 145 -1.58 17.12 -4.29
N PRO A 146 -2.28 17.96 -3.52
CA PRO A 146 -2.60 19.31 -4.00
C PRO A 146 -1.36 20.23 -4.14
N ALA A 147 -0.31 20.02 -3.33
CA ALA A 147 0.92 20.79 -3.45
C ALA A 147 1.91 20.21 -4.49
N TYR A 148 1.66 19.00 -4.97
CA TYR A 148 2.52 18.28 -5.93
C TYR A 148 1.65 17.66 -7.02
N PRO A 149 1.01 18.47 -7.88
CA PRO A 149 0.15 17.94 -8.93
C PRO A 149 0.93 16.98 -9.84
N ALA A 150 0.28 15.88 -10.19
CA ALA A 150 0.89 14.88 -11.06
C ALA A 150 1.14 15.49 -12.45
N ASP A 151 2.30 15.16 -13.01
CA ASP A 151 2.58 15.45 -14.43
C ASP A 151 1.56 14.68 -15.30
N PRO A 152 0.83 15.37 -16.21
CA PRO A 152 -0.22 14.76 -17.01
C PRO A 152 0.28 13.63 -17.92
N ASP A 153 1.46 13.78 -18.49
CA ASP A 153 2.02 12.81 -19.45
C ASP A 153 2.47 11.55 -18.71
N ARG A 154 3.11 11.70 -17.55
CA ARG A 154 3.46 10.58 -16.67
C ARG A 154 2.22 9.85 -16.16
N LEU A 155 1.19 10.58 -15.77
CA LEU A 155 -0.05 10.00 -15.31
C LEU A 155 -0.73 9.17 -16.41
N GLU A 156 -0.75 9.69 -17.64
CA GLU A 156 -1.24 8.98 -18.81
C GLU A 156 -0.41 7.73 -19.11
N ALA A 157 0.91 7.84 -19.17
CA ALA A 157 1.81 6.71 -19.42
C ALA A 157 1.61 5.59 -18.40
N ARG A 158 1.48 5.94 -17.11
CA ARG A 158 1.18 4.98 -16.04
C ARG A 158 -0.20 4.34 -16.17
N ALA A 159 -1.20 5.11 -16.59
CA ALA A 159 -2.54 4.58 -16.81
C ALA A 159 -2.55 3.59 -17.97
N ARG A 160 -1.91 3.91 -19.10
CA ARG A 160 -1.78 3.01 -20.25
C ARG A 160 -1.00 1.73 -19.90
N LEU A 161 0.11 1.86 -19.18
CA LEU A 161 0.86 0.71 -18.69
C LEU A 161 0.02 -0.17 -17.74
N SER A 162 -0.74 0.43 -16.83
CA SER A 162 -1.62 -0.33 -15.94
C SER A 162 -2.73 -1.04 -16.71
N PHE A 163 -3.27 -0.40 -17.73
CA PHE A 163 -4.28 -0.98 -18.61
C PHE A 163 -3.74 -2.18 -19.38
N SER A 164 -2.56 -2.03 -20.01
CA SER A 164 -1.91 -3.10 -20.80
C SER A 164 -1.51 -4.32 -19.97
N ARG A 165 -1.24 -4.14 -18.67
CA ARG A 165 -0.94 -5.24 -17.73
C ARG A 165 -2.18 -6.01 -17.29
N GLY A 166 -3.37 -5.54 -17.63
CA GLY A 166 -4.65 -6.18 -17.35
C GLY A 166 -5.43 -5.54 -16.20
N LEU A 167 -6.67 -5.20 -16.50
CA LEU A 167 -7.65 -4.71 -15.53
C LEU A 167 -8.55 -5.85 -15.06
N HIS A 168 -8.37 -6.26 -13.82
CA HIS A 168 -9.14 -7.33 -13.21
C HIS A 168 -10.21 -6.74 -12.27
N LYS A 169 -11.34 -6.25 -12.83
CA LYS A 169 -12.41 -5.58 -12.05
C LYS A 169 -12.93 -6.43 -10.90
N ALA A 170 -13.15 -7.73 -11.15
CA ALA A 170 -13.54 -8.66 -10.10
C ALA A 170 -12.46 -8.80 -9.02
N GLY A 171 -11.19 -8.82 -9.44
CA GLY A 171 -10.04 -8.83 -8.54
C GLY A 171 -9.96 -7.56 -7.69
N THR A 172 -10.13 -6.39 -8.30
CA THR A 172 -10.20 -5.12 -7.57
C THR A 172 -11.32 -5.10 -6.54
N ALA A 173 -12.50 -5.65 -6.87
CA ALA A 173 -13.61 -5.76 -5.93
C ALA A 173 -13.28 -6.69 -4.75
N ARG A 174 -12.64 -7.85 -5.01
CA ARG A 174 -12.18 -8.77 -3.96
C ARG A 174 -11.12 -8.13 -3.04
N GLN A 175 -10.15 -7.42 -3.60
CA GLN A 175 -9.15 -6.68 -2.82
C GLN A 175 -9.80 -5.60 -1.94
N LEU A 176 -10.75 -4.84 -2.47
CA LEU A 176 -11.46 -3.82 -1.72
C LEU A 176 -12.30 -4.44 -0.59
N HIS A 177 -12.92 -5.60 -0.83
CA HIS A 177 -13.64 -6.35 0.21
C HIS A 177 -12.68 -6.80 1.32
N ALA A 178 -11.51 -7.35 0.97
CA ALA A 178 -10.47 -7.72 1.94
C ALA A 178 -9.99 -6.51 2.78
N ILE A 179 -9.80 -5.34 2.15
CA ILE A 179 -9.45 -4.09 2.84
C ILE A 179 -10.52 -3.68 3.86
N ASN A 180 -11.79 -3.80 3.50
CA ASN A 180 -12.90 -3.37 4.37
C ASN A 180 -13.20 -4.38 5.49
N CYS A 181 -12.91 -5.67 5.27
CA CYS A 181 -13.08 -6.74 6.26
C CYS A 181 -11.85 -6.98 7.15
N GLN A 182 -10.78 -6.18 7.01
CA GLN A 182 -9.56 -6.38 7.80
C GLN A 182 -9.77 -6.13 9.30
N PRO A 183 -9.12 -6.92 10.17
CA PRO A 183 -9.19 -6.71 11.61
C PRO A 183 -8.38 -5.48 12.07
N ASP A 184 -8.66 -5.02 13.26
CA ASP A 184 -7.83 -4.03 13.97
C ASP A 184 -6.48 -4.64 14.36
N ARG A 185 -5.40 -4.13 13.78
CA ARG A 185 -4.03 -4.63 13.96
C ARG A 185 -3.27 -3.97 15.11
N ARG A 186 -3.85 -2.99 15.83
CA ARG A 186 -3.12 -2.22 16.86
C ARG A 186 -2.46 -3.10 17.91
N ARG A 187 -3.13 -4.18 18.35
CA ARG A 187 -2.55 -5.11 19.33
C ARG A 187 -1.32 -5.84 18.78
N GLY A 188 -1.36 -6.28 17.52
CA GLY A 188 -0.21 -6.92 16.85
C GLY A 188 0.92 -5.94 16.60
N LEU A 189 0.59 -4.74 16.11
CA LEU A 189 1.56 -3.66 15.88
C LEU A 189 2.32 -3.27 17.16
N GLY A 190 1.66 -3.34 18.33
CA GLY A 190 2.27 -3.06 19.63
C GLY A 190 3.35 -4.06 20.08
N ARG A 191 3.55 -5.15 19.35
CA ARG A 191 4.54 -6.18 19.65
C ARG A 191 5.75 -6.15 18.70
N LEU A 192 5.76 -5.23 17.72
CA LEU A 192 6.84 -5.16 16.74
C LEU A 192 8.12 -4.61 17.37
N GLU A 193 9.22 -5.31 17.17
CA GLU A 193 10.54 -4.95 17.67
C GLU A 193 11.45 -4.41 16.57
N MET A 194 11.20 -4.81 15.30
CA MET A 194 11.97 -4.36 14.16
C MET A 194 11.81 -2.84 13.91
N PRO A 195 12.80 -2.20 13.26
CA PRO A 195 12.66 -0.80 12.85
C PRO A 195 11.44 -0.57 11.96
N CYS A 196 10.55 0.31 12.41
CA CYS A 196 9.32 0.65 11.71
C CYS A 196 9.30 2.14 11.35
N LEU A 197 8.81 2.40 10.13
CA LEU A 197 8.56 3.74 9.60
C LEU A 197 7.13 3.84 9.11
N VAL A 198 6.44 4.91 9.48
CA VAL A 198 5.15 5.28 8.91
C VAL A 198 5.30 6.60 8.18
N MET A 199 4.88 6.64 6.92
CA MET A 199 4.85 7.84 6.09
C MET A 199 3.43 8.16 5.67
N HIS A 200 3.04 9.46 5.68
CA HIS A 200 1.68 9.86 5.32
C HIS A 200 1.63 11.30 4.84
N GLY A 201 0.72 11.60 3.90
CA GLY A 201 0.42 12.96 3.48
C GLY A 201 -0.57 13.64 4.43
N ASN A 202 -0.38 14.92 4.74
CA ASN A 202 -1.33 15.63 5.59
C ASN A 202 -2.62 16.05 4.86
N ARG A 203 -2.66 15.90 3.54
CA ARG A 203 -3.81 16.23 2.67
C ARG A 203 -4.47 14.99 2.07
N ASP A 204 -4.16 13.80 2.56
CA ASP A 204 -4.75 12.55 2.09
C ASP A 204 -6.27 12.51 2.37
N PRO A 205 -7.13 12.50 1.34
CA PRO A 205 -8.57 12.49 1.51
C PRO A 205 -9.16 11.06 1.51
N LEU A 206 -8.36 10.05 1.16
CA LEU A 206 -8.79 8.65 1.06
C LEU A 206 -8.50 7.88 2.36
N VAL A 207 -7.28 7.99 2.86
CA VAL A 207 -6.90 7.51 4.19
C VAL A 207 -6.43 8.70 5.00
N PHE A 208 -7.29 9.25 5.85
CA PHE A 208 -6.93 10.46 6.59
C PHE A 208 -5.63 10.30 7.40
N PRO A 209 -4.84 11.37 7.57
CA PRO A 209 -3.55 11.35 8.30
C PRO A 209 -3.63 10.79 9.72
N ARG A 210 -4.82 10.81 10.32
CA ARG A 210 -5.09 10.16 11.62
C ARG A 210 -4.83 8.65 11.58
N GLY A 211 -5.03 7.98 10.43
CA GLY A 211 -4.74 6.56 10.25
C GLY A 211 -3.24 6.26 10.36
N GLY A 212 -2.39 7.03 9.67
CA GLY A 212 -0.93 6.93 9.80
C GLY A 212 -0.45 7.26 11.21
N ARG A 213 -0.99 8.34 11.82
CA ARG A 213 -0.69 8.68 13.21
C ARG A 213 -1.11 7.58 14.20
N ALA A 214 -2.25 6.93 13.98
CA ALA A 214 -2.71 5.80 14.80
C ALA A 214 -1.80 4.58 14.62
N THR A 215 -1.36 4.30 13.39
CA THR A 215 -0.38 3.23 13.10
C THR A 215 0.93 3.49 13.83
N ALA A 216 1.49 4.69 13.70
CA ALA A 216 2.76 5.05 14.36
C ALA A 216 2.66 4.99 15.89
N ARG A 217 1.54 5.43 16.49
CA ARG A 217 1.32 5.34 17.94
C ARG A 217 1.17 3.91 18.44
N ALA A 218 0.69 3.00 17.60
CA ALA A 218 0.52 1.60 17.97
C ALA A 218 1.82 0.81 17.97
N ILE A 219 2.87 1.29 17.28
CA ILE A 219 4.14 0.58 17.12
C ILE A 219 5.19 1.18 18.06
N PRO A 220 5.85 0.40 18.92
CA PRO A 220 6.96 0.87 19.75
C PRO A 220 8.10 1.45 18.89
N ASN A 221 8.68 2.57 19.31
CA ASN A 221 9.84 3.20 18.65
C ASN A 221 9.66 3.47 17.14
N CYS A 222 8.43 3.60 16.67
CA CYS A 222 8.12 3.90 15.28
C CYS A 222 8.50 5.33 14.92
N ARG A 223 9.15 5.50 13.76
CA ARG A 223 9.32 6.83 13.17
C ARG A 223 8.07 7.18 12.36
N LEU A 224 7.60 8.42 12.54
CA LEU A 224 6.51 8.97 11.74
C LEU A 224 7.02 10.15 10.91
N ARG A 225 6.81 10.11 9.60
CA ARG A 225 7.05 11.22 8.69
C ARG A 225 5.74 11.67 8.06
N ILE A 226 5.34 12.90 8.31
CA ILE A 226 4.20 13.54 7.64
C ILE A 226 4.73 14.48 6.57
N PHE A 227 4.21 14.35 5.36
CA PHE A 227 4.56 15.21 4.22
C PHE A 227 3.47 16.25 4.03
N GLU A 228 3.90 17.51 4.07
CA GLU A 228 3.02 18.66 3.90
C GLU A 228 2.53 18.75 2.46
N GLY A 229 1.24 18.99 2.25
CA GLY A 229 0.64 19.12 0.92
C GLY A 229 0.49 17.83 0.12
N MET A 230 0.95 16.68 0.64
CA MET A 230 0.82 15.38 0.00
C MET A 230 -0.57 14.78 0.23
N GLY A 231 -1.16 14.22 -0.83
CA GLY A 231 -2.43 13.48 -0.85
C GLY A 231 -2.25 11.97 -0.71
N HIS A 232 -3.07 11.20 -1.45
CA HIS A 232 -3.02 9.73 -1.49
C HIS A 232 -2.26 9.22 -2.72
N ASP A 233 -1.08 9.72 -2.92
CA ASP A 233 -0.13 9.33 -3.96
C ASP A 233 1.30 9.47 -3.46
N VAL A 234 2.28 9.03 -4.27
CA VAL A 234 3.72 9.22 -4.00
C VAL A 234 4.27 10.16 -5.07
N PRO A 235 4.14 11.49 -4.87
CA PRO A 235 4.47 12.47 -5.90
C PRO A 235 5.98 12.51 -6.16
N GLN A 236 6.36 12.61 -7.44
CA GLN A 236 7.75 12.58 -7.90
C GLN A 236 8.66 13.58 -7.18
N PRO A 237 8.26 14.84 -6.91
CA PRO A 237 9.13 15.79 -6.20
C PRO A 237 9.52 15.36 -4.79
N LEU A 238 8.79 14.42 -4.19
CA LEU A 238 9.09 13.88 -2.85
C LEU A 238 9.91 12.58 -2.89
N TRP A 239 10.14 11.96 -4.04
CA TRP A 239 10.88 10.70 -4.14
C TRP A 239 12.25 10.70 -3.46
N PRO A 240 13.09 11.75 -3.59
CA PRO A 240 14.37 11.79 -2.87
C PRO A 240 14.20 11.68 -1.34
N GLN A 241 13.15 12.31 -0.80
CA GLN A 241 12.85 12.25 0.64
C GLN A 241 12.32 10.86 1.02
N PHE A 242 11.43 10.26 0.22
CA PHE A 242 10.94 8.90 0.45
C PHE A 242 12.07 7.88 0.46
N VAL A 243 12.94 7.92 -0.55
CA VAL A 243 14.11 7.05 -0.66
C VAL A 243 15.05 7.22 0.54
N ALA A 244 15.31 8.47 0.95
CA ALA A 244 16.15 8.75 2.13
C ALA A 244 15.54 8.17 3.43
N GLU A 245 14.22 8.36 3.64
CA GLU A 245 13.55 7.87 4.85
C GLU A 245 13.48 6.33 4.87
N ILE A 246 13.20 5.67 3.73
CA ILE A 246 13.21 4.21 3.59
C ILE A 246 14.60 3.66 3.87
N SER A 247 15.64 4.23 3.24
CA SER A 247 17.03 3.81 3.44
C SER A 247 17.49 4.00 4.88
N ASN A 248 17.14 5.13 5.50
CA ASN A 248 17.44 5.38 6.90
C ASN A 248 16.75 4.38 7.84
N ASN A 249 15.51 3.98 7.53
CA ASN A 249 14.80 2.97 8.32
C ASN A 249 15.45 1.59 8.18
N ALA A 250 15.83 1.20 6.95
CA ALA A 250 16.55 -0.03 6.69
C ALA A 250 17.90 -0.09 7.43
N ASN A 251 18.67 1.01 7.40
CA ASN A 251 19.96 1.11 8.09
C ASN A 251 19.86 1.02 9.62
N ARG A 252 18.70 1.31 10.21
CA ARG A 252 18.47 1.08 11.66
C ARG A 252 18.48 -0.43 11.99
N ALA A 253 18.01 -1.29 11.09
CA ALA A 253 18.06 -2.73 11.28
C ALA A 253 19.50 -3.25 11.30
N ASN A 254 20.33 -2.76 10.36
CA ASN A 254 21.72 -3.17 10.25
C ASN A 254 22.54 -2.79 11.50
N ARG A 255 22.22 -1.65 12.12
CA ARG A 255 22.91 -1.22 13.37
C ARG A 255 22.50 -2.07 14.58
N ALA A 256 21.24 -2.52 14.65
CA ALA A 256 20.78 -3.36 15.75
C ALA A 256 21.41 -4.78 15.72
N THR A 257 21.75 -5.28 14.52
CA THR A 257 22.41 -6.60 14.36
C THR A 257 23.90 -6.57 14.69
N VAL A 258 24.57 -5.41 14.68
CA VAL A 258 26.01 -5.27 15.00
C VAL A 258 26.26 -5.12 16.51
N THR A 259 25.21 -4.78 17.28
CA THR A 259 25.29 -4.55 18.73
C THR A 259 24.72 -5.70 19.59
N ALA A 260 24.21 -6.75 18.98
CA ALA A 260 23.72 -7.97 19.60
C ALA A 260 24.68 -9.14 19.40
#